data_76b1e3ccfa0ea74c5e6adf171952153f
#
_entry.id   76b1e3ccfa0ea74c5e6adf171952153f
#
_cell.length_a   1.000
_cell.length_b   1.000
_cell.length_c   1.000
_cell.angle_alpha   90.00
_cell.angle_beta   90.00
_cell.angle_gamma   90.00
#
_symmetry.space_group_name_H-M   'P 1'
#
loop_
_entity.id
_entity.type
_entity.pdbx_description
1 polymer ?
#
loop_
_entity_poly.entity_id
_entity_poly.type
_entity_poly.pdbx_seq_one_letter_code
_entity_poly.pdbx_strand_id
1 'polypeptide(L)'
;MRQFTDTKERVWDVELNVRQMKRVRDVLGIDLVNVIQAGKDGAVATDTLDRVANDLILLVDILWVLCEVQAKAAGVTDDDFGSSLAGDSISDATRAFLDELVDFFPGARRLFLKKAVDLARKYETENAEILEKALNSPEFEERLKTSLQPPAASRESAESTPAPSP
;
A
#
# COMPACT_ATOMS: atom_id res chain seq x y z
N MET A 1 -14.41 6.13 14.92
CA MET A 1 -14.60 6.68 13.55
C MET A 1 -13.41 7.54 13.18
N ARG A 2 -12.71 7.22 12.12
CA ARG A 2 -11.55 7.93 11.58
C ARG A 2 -11.91 8.53 10.23
N GLN A 3 -11.12 9.50 9.78
CA GLN A 3 -11.36 10.15 8.49
C GLN A 3 -10.08 10.22 7.68
N PHE A 4 -10.24 10.23 6.36
CA PHE A 4 -9.17 10.58 5.44
C PHE A 4 -9.73 11.47 4.31
N THR A 5 -8.84 12.16 3.62
CA THR A 5 -9.19 13.02 2.49
C THR A 5 -8.58 12.46 1.20
N ASP A 6 -9.37 12.35 0.14
CA ASP A 6 -8.88 11.90 -1.15
C ASP A 6 -8.25 13.04 -1.99
N THR A 7 -7.68 12.72 -3.15
CA THR A 7 -7.04 13.70 -4.03
C THR A 7 -8.01 14.72 -4.64
N LYS A 8 -9.33 14.49 -4.49
CA LYS A 8 -10.40 15.39 -4.93
C LYS A 8 -10.98 16.19 -3.76
N GLU A 9 -10.26 16.27 -2.64
CA GLU A 9 -10.62 16.99 -1.42
C GLU A 9 -11.93 16.49 -0.76
N ARG A 10 -12.37 15.27 -1.06
CA ARG A 10 -13.53 14.66 -0.42
C ARG A 10 -13.10 13.99 0.88
N VAL A 11 -13.87 14.19 1.93
CA VAL A 11 -13.64 13.58 3.25
C VAL A 11 -14.44 12.29 3.36
N TRP A 12 -13.77 11.22 3.76
CA TRP A 12 -14.34 9.89 3.91
C TRP A 12 -14.30 9.45 5.36
N ASP A 13 -15.44 8.97 5.86
CA ASP A 13 -15.55 8.40 7.19
C ASP A 13 -15.26 6.90 7.15
N VAL A 14 -14.27 6.47 7.92
CA VAL A 14 -13.97 5.05 8.13
C VAL A 14 -14.51 4.65 9.49
N GLU A 15 -15.53 3.79 9.49
CA GLU A 15 -16.11 3.23 10.69
C GLU A 15 -16.08 1.71 10.63
N LEU A 16 -15.54 1.07 11.68
CA LEU A 16 -15.55 -0.38 11.83
C LEU A 16 -16.46 -0.78 13.00
N ASN A 17 -17.51 -1.51 12.65
CA ASN A 17 -18.38 -2.18 13.57
C ASN A 17 -18.66 -3.61 13.10
N VAL A 18 -19.34 -4.42 13.88
CA VAL A 18 -19.62 -5.84 13.54
C VAL A 18 -20.36 -5.98 12.21
N ARG A 19 -21.26 -5.05 11.87
CA ARG A 19 -21.98 -5.04 10.60
C ARG A 19 -21.02 -4.83 9.42
N GLN A 20 -20.11 -3.86 9.54
CA GLN A 20 -19.12 -3.57 8.51
C GLN A 20 -18.11 -4.72 8.34
N MET A 21 -17.65 -5.30 9.45
CA MET A 21 -16.77 -6.48 9.40
C MET A 21 -17.42 -7.65 8.67
N LYS A 22 -18.70 -7.91 8.97
CA LYS A 22 -19.47 -8.94 8.27
C LYS A 22 -19.60 -8.65 6.79
N ARG A 23 -19.85 -7.39 6.42
CA ARG A 23 -19.99 -6.96 5.04
C ARG A 23 -18.69 -7.14 4.25
N VAL A 24 -17.54 -6.73 4.81
CA VAL A 24 -16.23 -6.96 4.20
C VAL A 24 -16.00 -8.46 3.96
N ARG A 25 -16.33 -9.31 4.94
CA ARG A 25 -16.20 -10.75 4.78
C ARG A 25 -17.14 -11.31 3.71
N ASP A 26 -18.38 -10.87 3.68
CA ASP A 26 -19.39 -11.38 2.72
C ASP A 26 -19.06 -10.95 1.27
N VAL A 27 -18.49 -9.74 1.06
CA VAL A 27 -18.19 -9.19 -0.26
C VAL A 27 -16.81 -9.61 -0.76
N LEU A 28 -15.78 -9.53 0.10
CA LEU A 28 -14.38 -9.72 -0.28
C LEU A 28 -13.79 -11.05 0.19
N GLY A 29 -14.50 -11.81 1.04
CA GLY A 29 -13.97 -13.04 1.62
C GLY A 29 -12.90 -12.80 2.70
N ILE A 30 -12.69 -11.57 3.15
CA ILE A 30 -11.66 -11.20 4.11
C ILE A 30 -12.24 -11.15 5.52
N ASP A 31 -11.68 -11.95 6.42
CA ASP A 31 -12.10 -11.96 7.81
C ASP A 31 -11.27 -11.00 8.68
N LEU A 32 -11.72 -9.75 8.77
CA LEU A 32 -11.09 -8.71 9.59
C LEU A 32 -11.22 -8.98 11.10
N VAL A 33 -12.11 -9.87 11.54
CA VAL A 33 -12.22 -10.25 12.95
C VAL A 33 -11.05 -11.14 13.39
N ASN A 34 -10.52 -11.93 12.45
CA ASN A 34 -9.42 -12.85 12.68
C ASN A 34 -8.09 -12.38 12.08
N VAL A 35 -7.87 -11.06 12.02
CA VAL A 35 -6.58 -10.48 11.54
C VAL A 35 -5.39 -10.90 12.40
N ILE A 36 -5.65 -11.33 13.63
CA ILE A 36 -4.66 -11.90 14.54
C ILE A 36 -5.21 -13.21 15.07
N GLN A 37 -4.45 -14.27 14.93
CA GLN A 37 -4.77 -15.56 15.51
C GLN A 37 -3.64 -15.99 16.45
N ALA A 38 -3.99 -16.27 17.71
CA ALA A 38 -3.05 -16.85 18.66
C ALA A 38 -3.07 -18.38 18.53
N GLY A 39 -1.93 -18.95 18.16
CA GLY A 39 -1.71 -20.39 18.18
C GLY A 39 -1.62 -20.94 19.62
N LYS A 40 -1.85 -22.23 19.76
CA LYS A 40 -1.76 -22.94 21.07
C LYS A 40 -0.34 -22.95 21.64
N ASP A 41 0.65 -22.78 20.80
CA ASP A 41 2.09 -22.70 21.09
C ASP A 41 2.58 -21.29 21.44
N GLY A 42 1.67 -20.30 21.51
CA GLY A 42 2.01 -18.90 21.72
C GLY A 42 2.45 -18.16 20.48
N ALA A 43 2.54 -18.82 19.31
CA ALA A 43 2.78 -18.16 18.05
C ALA A 43 1.58 -17.27 17.69
N VAL A 44 1.84 -16.14 17.05
CA VAL A 44 0.79 -15.22 16.58
C VAL A 44 0.87 -15.15 15.06
N ALA A 45 -0.20 -15.59 14.40
CA ALA A 45 -0.34 -15.46 12.95
C ALA A 45 -0.97 -14.09 12.63
N THR A 46 -0.33 -13.36 11.72
CA THR A 46 -0.72 -12.02 11.26
C THR A 46 -0.98 -11.97 9.76
N ASP A 47 -1.08 -13.11 9.10
CA ASP A 47 -1.16 -13.22 7.62
C ASP A 47 -2.24 -12.32 7.01
N THR A 48 -3.42 -12.24 7.64
CA THR A 48 -4.49 -11.36 7.15
C THR A 48 -4.14 -9.88 7.36
N LEU A 49 -3.53 -9.53 8.49
CA LEU A 49 -3.08 -8.16 8.76
C LEU A 49 -2.00 -7.75 7.77
N ASP A 50 -1.02 -8.62 7.54
CA ASP A 50 0.08 -8.38 6.62
C ASP A 50 -0.42 -8.22 5.17
N ARG A 51 -1.40 -9.03 4.76
CA ARG A 51 -2.05 -8.86 3.45
C ARG A 51 -2.74 -7.51 3.33
N VAL A 52 -3.54 -7.15 4.30
CA VAL A 52 -4.30 -5.88 4.26
C VAL A 52 -3.37 -4.66 4.33
N ALA A 53 -2.26 -4.77 5.05
CA ALA A 53 -1.29 -3.68 5.18
C ALA A 53 -0.41 -3.50 3.92
N ASN A 54 -0.13 -4.57 3.17
CA ASN A 54 0.81 -4.54 2.05
C ASN A 54 0.15 -4.64 0.67
N ASP A 55 -1.11 -5.07 0.58
CA ASP A 55 -1.88 -5.11 -0.67
C ASP A 55 -2.78 -3.88 -0.78
N LEU A 56 -2.28 -2.86 -1.48
CA LEU A 56 -2.99 -1.59 -1.65
C LEU A 56 -4.32 -1.75 -2.40
N ILE A 57 -4.42 -2.71 -3.33
CA ILE A 57 -5.66 -2.95 -4.07
C ILE A 57 -6.70 -3.52 -3.12
N LEU A 58 -6.33 -4.53 -2.34
CA LEU A 58 -7.21 -5.10 -1.33
C LEU A 58 -7.66 -4.07 -0.29
N LEU A 59 -6.74 -3.18 0.13
CA LEU A 59 -7.07 -2.11 1.06
C LEU A 59 -8.11 -1.15 0.46
N VAL A 60 -7.95 -0.75 -0.81
CA VAL A 60 -8.92 0.13 -1.50
C VAL A 60 -10.27 -0.55 -1.63
N ASP A 61 -10.32 -1.85 -1.94
CA ASP A 61 -11.55 -2.63 -1.99
C ASP A 61 -12.26 -2.66 -0.61
N ILE A 62 -11.50 -2.85 0.46
CA ILE A 62 -12.04 -2.80 1.83
C ILE A 62 -12.60 -1.41 2.13
N LEU A 63 -11.85 -0.36 1.84
CA LEU A 63 -12.28 1.03 2.05
C LEU A 63 -13.53 1.35 1.24
N TRP A 64 -13.61 0.88 -0.02
CA TRP A 64 -14.81 1.01 -0.81
C TRP A 64 -16.03 0.38 -0.13
N VAL A 65 -15.90 -0.86 0.33
CA VAL A 65 -17.01 -1.55 1.05
C VAL A 65 -17.43 -0.77 2.29
N LEU A 66 -16.51 -0.17 3.02
CA LEU A 66 -16.80 0.62 4.22
C LEU A 66 -17.47 1.96 3.90
N CYS A 67 -16.99 2.64 2.84
CA CYS A 67 -17.44 3.98 2.46
C CYS A 67 -18.59 3.98 1.43
N GLU A 68 -19.02 2.81 0.91
CA GLU A 68 -19.97 2.71 -0.20
C GLU A 68 -21.29 3.49 0.03
N VAL A 69 -21.80 3.51 1.26
CA VAL A 69 -23.04 4.23 1.58
C VAL A 69 -22.81 5.75 1.41
N GLN A 70 -21.68 6.23 1.90
CA GLN A 70 -21.29 7.64 1.76
C GLN A 70 -21.01 7.98 0.29
N ALA A 71 -20.29 7.10 -0.43
CA ALA A 71 -19.98 7.27 -1.85
C ALA A 71 -21.24 7.36 -2.70
N LYS A 72 -22.20 6.47 -2.49
CA LYS A 72 -23.51 6.49 -3.19
C LYS A 72 -24.28 7.78 -2.90
N ALA A 73 -24.26 8.26 -1.67
CA ALA A 73 -24.92 9.53 -1.30
C ALA A 73 -24.26 10.72 -1.99
N ALA A 74 -22.95 10.67 -2.23
CA ALA A 74 -22.17 11.69 -2.92
C ALA A 74 -22.14 11.52 -4.46
N GLY A 75 -22.78 10.45 -5.01
CA GLY A 75 -22.76 10.16 -6.44
C GLY A 75 -21.41 9.68 -6.96
N VAL A 76 -20.56 9.11 -6.08
CA VAL A 76 -19.21 8.62 -6.40
C VAL A 76 -19.28 7.14 -6.74
N THR A 77 -18.71 6.76 -7.87
CA THR A 77 -18.58 5.37 -8.30
C THR A 77 -17.34 4.71 -7.70
N ASP A 78 -17.25 3.38 -7.78
CA ASP A 78 -16.07 2.61 -7.37
C ASP A 78 -14.80 3.04 -8.11
N ASP A 79 -14.89 3.16 -9.44
CA ASP A 79 -13.80 3.65 -10.28
C ASP A 79 -13.35 5.07 -9.88
N ASP A 80 -14.31 5.95 -9.59
CA ASP A 80 -14.02 7.34 -9.18
C ASP A 80 -13.40 7.41 -7.77
N PHE A 81 -13.83 6.53 -6.86
CA PHE A 81 -13.24 6.36 -5.55
C PHE A 81 -11.81 5.84 -5.64
N GLY A 82 -11.60 4.71 -6.35
CA GLY A 82 -10.27 4.13 -6.53
C GLY A 82 -9.28 5.09 -7.20
N SER A 83 -9.73 5.79 -8.27
CA SER A 83 -8.89 6.76 -8.97
C SER A 83 -8.49 7.99 -8.14
N SER A 84 -9.20 8.27 -7.05
CA SER A 84 -8.92 9.38 -6.14
C SER A 84 -7.98 9.02 -4.99
N LEU A 85 -7.59 7.77 -4.88
CA LEU A 85 -6.64 7.29 -3.86
C LEU A 85 -5.25 7.12 -4.47
N ALA A 86 -4.42 8.14 -4.34
CA ALA A 86 -3.05 8.14 -4.85
C ALA A 86 -2.15 9.00 -3.96
N GLY A 87 -0.83 8.72 -3.94
CA GLY A 87 0.14 9.46 -3.15
C GLY A 87 -0.22 9.48 -1.66
N ASP A 88 -0.19 10.67 -1.06
CA ASP A 88 -0.41 10.82 0.38
C ASP A 88 -1.83 10.41 0.82
N SER A 89 -2.84 10.56 -0.06
CA SER A 89 -4.21 10.19 0.27
C SER A 89 -4.40 8.70 0.56
N ILE A 90 -3.67 7.82 -0.15
CA ILE A 90 -3.72 6.38 0.14
C ILE A 90 -3.01 6.04 1.44
N SER A 91 -1.93 6.76 1.78
CA SER A 91 -1.24 6.61 3.07
C SER A 91 -2.12 7.05 4.23
N ASP A 92 -2.83 8.16 4.08
CA ASP A 92 -3.77 8.66 5.09
C ASP A 92 -4.99 7.73 5.25
N ALA A 93 -5.51 7.18 4.15
CA ALA A 93 -6.57 6.18 4.17
C ALA A 93 -6.14 4.89 4.87
N THR A 94 -4.91 4.42 4.58
CA THR A 94 -4.31 3.26 5.26
C THR A 94 -4.21 3.49 6.77
N ARG A 95 -3.72 4.67 7.15
CA ARG A 95 -3.59 5.05 8.56
C ARG A 95 -4.95 5.10 9.25
N ALA A 96 -5.94 5.75 8.63
CA ALA A 96 -7.28 5.85 9.17
C ALA A 96 -7.92 4.47 9.37
N PHE A 97 -7.76 3.56 8.40
CA PHE A 97 -8.26 2.20 8.47
C PHE A 97 -7.58 1.38 9.59
N LEU A 98 -6.24 1.39 9.65
CA LEU A 98 -5.51 0.62 10.66
C LEU A 98 -5.79 1.13 12.07
N ASP A 99 -5.91 2.44 12.28
CA ASP A 99 -6.26 3.01 13.57
C ASP A 99 -7.69 2.64 13.99
N GLU A 100 -8.65 2.64 13.06
CA GLU A 100 -10.02 2.21 13.33
C GLU A 100 -10.08 0.70 13.62
N LEU A 101 -9.29 -0.11 12.92
CA LEU A 101 -9.17 -1.54 13.15
C LEU A 101 -8.62 -1.83 14.56
N VAL A 102 -7.60 -1.11 15.00
CA VAL A 102 -7.06 -1.19 16.37
C VAL A 102 -8.14 -0.85 17.40
N ASP A 103 -8.88 0.24 17.16
CA ASP A 103 -9.91 0.72 18.10
C ASP A 103 -11.14 -0.20 18.17
N PHE A 104 -11.42 -0.97 17.13
CA PHE A 104 -12.51 -1.95 17.12
C PHE A 104 -12.31 -3.07 18.14
N PHE A 105 -11.07 -3.53 18.38
CA PHE A 105 -10.82 -4.66 19.27
C PHE A 105 -10.71 -4.23 20.74
N PRO A 106 -11.31 -5.00 21.68
CA PRO A 106 -11.16 -4.75 23.09
C PRO A 106 -9.90 -5.40 23.70
N GLY A 107 -9.47 -4.89 24.84
CA GLY A 107 -8.51 -5.55 25.73
C GLY A 107 -7.16 -5.88 25.10
N ALA A 108 -6.70 -7.11 25.32
CA ALA A 108 -5.36 -7.56 24.89
C ALA A 108 -5.17 -7.54 23.37
N ARG A 109 -6.22 -7.81 22.59
CA ARG A 109 -6.16 -7.75 21.13
C ARG A 109 -5.84 -6.33 20.64
N ARG A 110 -6.47 -5.31 21.23
CA ARG A 110 -6.17 -3.89 20.93
C ARG A 110 -4.71 -3.58 21.22
N LEU A 111 -4.19 -3.97 22.36
CA LEU A 111 -2.81 -3.70 22.76
C LEU A 111 -1.82 -4.34 21.78
N PHE A 112 -2.09 -5.58 21.38
CA PHE A 112 -1.24 -6.29 20.43
C PHE A 112 -1.27 -5.61 19.06
N LEU A 113 -2.47 -5.36 18.50
CA LEU A 113 -2.62 -4.67 17.21
C LEU A 113 -1.98 -3.31 17.21
N LYS A 114 -2.21 -2.53 18.26
CA LYS A 114 -1.58 -1.22 18.40
C LYS A 114 -0.06 -1.33 18.32
N LYS A 115 0.51 -2.26 19.07
CA LYS A 115 1.98 -2.46 19.07
C LYS A 115 2.49 -2.93 17.71
N ALA A 116 1.77 -3.81 17.02
CA ALA A 116 2.12 -4.27 15.68
C ALA A 116 2.09 -3.12 14.66
N VAL A 117 1.04 -2.32 14.66
CA VAL A 117 0.90 -1.14 13.77
C VAL A 117 1.95 -0.08 14.10
N ASP A 118 2.20 0.22 15.36
CA ASP A 118 3.24 1.19 15.78
C ASP A 118 4.63 0.73 15.34
N LEU A 119 4.91 -0.57 15.42
CA LEU A 119 6.18 -1.15 15.00
C LEU A 119 6.34 -1.11 13.47
N ALA A 120 5.30 -1.45 12.71
CA ALA A 120 5.30 -1.36 11.25
C ALA A 120 5.58 0.08 10.78
N ARG A 121 4.91 1.07 11.35
CA ARG A 121 5.14 2.50 11.07
C ARG A 121 6.57 2.95 11.36
N LYS A 122 7.14 2.45 12.45
CA LYS A 122 8.52 2.74 12.79
C LYS A 122 9.48 2.19 11.73
N TYR A 123 9.28 0.95 11.29
CA TYR A 123 10.09 0.36 10.21
C TYR A 123 9.91 1.08 8.87
N GLU A 124 8.71 1.51 8.53
CA GLU A 124 8.47 2.32 7.34
C GLU A 124 9.26 3.63 7.37
N THR A 125 9.25 4.33 8.50
CA THR A 125 10.01 5.58 8.69
C THR A 125 11.52 5.34 8.60
N GLU A 126 12.03 4.32 9.29
CA GLU A 126 13.46 3.96 9.25
C GLU A 126 13.91 3.55 7.84
N ASN A 127 13.09 2.77 7.13
CA ASN A 127 13.37 2.37 5.74
C ASN A 127 13.31 3.57 4.78
N ALA A 128 12.39 4.49 4.97
CA ALA A 128 12.31 5.72 4.18
C ALA A 128 13.58 6.57 4.34
N GLU A 129 14.07 6.74 5.57
CA GLU A 129 15.32 7.46 5.84
C GLU A 129 16.56 6.77 5.22
N ILE A 130 16.61 5.44 5.27
CA ILE A 130 17.69 4.65 4.66
C ILE A 130 17.64 4.81 3.13
N LEU A 131 16.45 4.73 2.55
CA LEU A 131 16.26 4.89 1.11
C LEU A 131 16.61 6.29 0.65
N GLU A 132 16.19 7.33 1.37
CA GLU A 132 16.52 8.72 1.09
C GLU A 132 18.05 8.94 1.11
N LYS A 133 18.75 8.41 2.11
CA LYS A 133 20.21 8.47 2.19
C LYS A 133 20.87 7.74 1.02
N ALA A 134 20.35 6.58 0.63
CA ALA A 134 20.86 5.81 -0.50
C ALA A 134 20.65 6.54 -1.83
N LEU A 135 19.46 7.14 -2.04
CA LEU A 135 19.13 7.91 -3.24
C LEU A 135 20.00 9.17 -3.40
N ASN A 136 20.36 9.79 -2.28
CA ASN A 136 21.22 10.99 -2.26
C ASN A 136 22.73 10.64 -2.25
N SER A 137 23.10 9.37 -2.39
CA SER A 137 24.51 8.96 -2.44
C SER A 137 25.13 9.20 -3.83
N PRO A 138 26.40 9.64 -3.90
CA PRO A 138 27.10 9.80 -5.17
C PRO A 138 27.16 8.51 -6.01
N GLU A 139 27.26 7.37 -5.34
CA GLU A 139 27.31 6.05 -5.97
C GLU A 139 25.99 5.70 -6.68
N PHE A 140 24.85 6.11 -6.12
CA PHE A 140 23.55 5.91 -6.74
C PHE A 140 23.40 6.81 -7.98
N GLU A 141 23.82 8.05 -7.90
CA GLU A 141 23.82 8.97 -9.05
C GLU A 141 24.69 8.44 -10.22
N GLU A 142 25.87 7.90 -9.93
CA GLU A 142 26.73 7.30 -10.95
C GLU A 142 26.09 6.05 -11.59
N ARG A 143 25.47 5.19 -10.78
CA ARG A 143 24.75 4.01 -11.28
C ARG A 143 23.58 4.41 -12.18
N LEU A 144 22.83 5.43 -11.81
CA LEU A 144 21.74 5.98 -12.60
C LEU A 144 22.25 6.55 -13.93
N LYS A 145 23.30 7.35 -13.91
CA LYS A 145 23.93 7.90 -15.13
C LYS A 145 24.40 6.80 -16.08
N THR A 146 25.00 5.74 -15.52
CA THR A 146 25.45 4.57 -16.30
C THR A 146 24.29 3.80 -16.90
N SER A 147 23.18 3.63 -16.14
CA SER A 147 21.98 2.93 -16.59
C SER A 147 21.18 3.69 -17.64
N LEU A 148 21.23 5.02 -17.62
CA LEU A 148 20.54 5.90 -18.56
C LEU A 148 21.35 6.22 -19.83
N GLN A 149 22.65 5.83 -19.89
CA GLN A 149 23.42 5.95 -21.13
C GLN A 149 22.92 4.93 -22.16
N PRO A 150 22.55 5.38 -23.36
CA PRO A 150 22.22 4.45 -24.43
C PRO A 150 23.44 3.56 -24.73
N PRO A 151 23.27 2.27 -25.08
CA PRO A 151 24.35 1.39 -25.43
C PRO A 151 25.14 2.04 -26.57
N ALA A 152 26.46 2.16 -26.37
CA ALA A 152 27.34 2.69 -27.39
C ALA A 152 27.11 1.91 -28.68
N ALA A 153 26.59 2.59 -29.70
CA ALA A 153 26.38 2.00 -30.99
C ALA A 153 27.72 1.41 -31.48
N SER A 154 27.80 0.11 -31.62
CA SER A 154 28.92 -0.60 -32.22
C SER A 154 29.14 0.03 -33.61
N ARG A 155 30.18 0.84 -33.76
CA ARG A 155 30.70 1.21 -35.05
C ARG A 155 31.32 -0.04 -35.63
N GLU A 156 30.51 -0.82 -36.29
CA GLU A 156 30.97 -1.89 -37.16
C GLU A 156 31.66 -1.23 -38.37
N SER A 157 32.98 -1.42 -38.41
CA SER A 157 33.85 -1.00 -39.49
C SER A 157 33.37 -1.63 -40.79
N ALA A 158 32.93 -0.82 -41.72
CA ALA A 158 32.75 -1.23 -43.07
C ALA A 158 34.14 -1.50 -43.69
N GLU A 159 34.55 -2.76 -43.67
CA GLU A 159 35.72 -3.24 -44.33
C GLU A 159 35.43 -3.41 -45.81
N SER A 160 36.16 -2.62 -46.59
CA SER A 160 36.15 -2.53 -48.04
C SER A 160 36.46 -3.87 -48.69
N THR A 161 35.56 -4.33 -49.54
CA THR A 161 35.78 -5.44 -50.48
C THR A 161 36.64 -4.94 -51.65
N PRO A 162 37.76 -5.59 -51.98
CA PRO A 162 38.47 -5.28 -53.22
C PRO A 162 37.83 -5.96 -54.41
N ALA A 163 37.64 -5.21 -55.49
CA ALA A 163 37.14 -5.67 -56.77
C ALA A 163 38.12 -6.65 -57.47
N PRO A 164 37.67 -7.63 -58.23
CA PRO A 164 38.52 -8.41 -59.10
C PRO A 164 38.77 -7.65 -60.41
N SER A 165 40.04 -7.54 -60.79
CA SER A 165 40.47 -7.17 -62.11
C SER A 165 40.80 -8.38 -62.98
N PRO A 166 41.09 -8.24 -64.27
CA PRO A 166 40.32 -8.59 -65.47
C PRO A 166 40.51 -10.00 -65.96
#